data_edd164abc16e860b2af4caddb59a5bb8
#
_entry.id   edd164abc16e860b2af4caddb59a5bb8
#
_cell.length_a   1.000
_cell.length_b   1.000
_cell.length_c   1.000
_cell.angle_alpha   90.00
_cell.angle_beta   90.00
_cell.angle_gamma   90.00
#
_symmetry.space_group_name_H-M   'P 1'
#
loop_
_entity.id
_entity.type
_entity.pdbx_description
1 polymer ?
#
loop_
_entity_poly.entity_id
_entity_poly.type
_entity_poly.pdbx_seq_one_letter_code
_entity_poly.pdbx_strand_id
1 'polypeptide(L)'
;MNFPLFVARRIYSNQISDRQKVSKPAIRIATMGVAIGLAVMIISVCVVLGFKHTIRDKVVGFGSHIQVANFYALQSSATDQPIIINDSLVKVLKGINGVSHVQRFALKQGILKTDNDFLGVAFKGVDEAFDTTFIHNNMVEGYIPQFSSEKSSNKILISKTMADKLQTKCGDRIFAYFIDQNGVRVRRFTITGVYQTNLSQYDKTICFCDLYTAV
;
A
#
# COMPACT_ATOMS: atom_id res chain seq x y z
N MET A 1 19.70 -46.18 -11.95
CA MET A 1 19.27 -46.41 -10.54
C MET A 1 20.00 -45.40 -9.66
N ASN A 2 19.28 -44.53 -8.96
CA ASN A 2 19.91 -43.52 -8.08
C ASN A 2 20.42 -44.24 -6.82
N PHE A 3 21.72 -44.32 -6.67
CA PHE A 3 22.40 -44.94 -5.53
C PHE A 3 21.87 -44.52 -4.16
N PRO A 4 21.60 -43.21 -3.90
CA PRO A 4 21.04 -42.76 -2.61
C PRO A 4 19.67 -43.40 -2.31
N LEU A 5 18.83 -43.55 -3.32
CA LEU A 5 17.48 -44.13 -3.18
C LEU A 5 17.55 -45.62 -2.92
N PHE A 6 18.50 -46.32 -3.52
CA PHE A 6 18.77 -47.71 -3.26
C PHE A 6 19.23 -47.97 -1.82
N VAL A 7 20.17 -47.13 -1.33
CA VAL A 7 20.68 -47.23 0.05
C VAL A 7 19.57 -46.91 1.07
N ALA A 8 18.78 -45.86 0.84
CA ALA A 8 17.67 -45.51 1.70
C ALA A 8 16.62 -46.64 1.79
N ARG A 9 16.27 -47.23 0.64
CA ARG A 9 15.32 -48.37 0.56
C ARG A 9 15.86 -49.58 1.28
N ARG A 10 17.18 -49.88 1.18
CA ARG A 10 17.83 -51.00 1.83
C ARG A 10 17.90 -50.82 3.37
N ILE A 11 18.17 -49.64 3.85
CA ILE A 11 18.18 -49.30 5.27
C ILE A 11 16.76 -49.43 5.87
N TYR A 12 15.75 -48.95 5.13
CA TYR A 12 14.35 -49.00 5.57
C TYR A 12 13.75 -50.40 5.49
N SER A 13 14.12 -51.20 4.45
CA SER A 13 13.57 -52.52 4.14
C SER A 13 14.30 -53.70 4.78
N ASN A 14 15.51 -53.44 5.33
CA ASN A 14 16.35 -54.55 5.77
C ASN A 14 15.78 -55.21 7.03
N GLN A 15 15.19 -56.37 6.85
CA GLN A 15 14.88 -57.35 7.86
C GLN A 15 16.18 -57.96 8.37
N ILE A 16 16.92 -57.26 9.17
CA ILE A 16 18.10 -57.80 9.86
C ILE A 16 17.65 -58.26 11.25
N SER A 17 17.73 -59.59 11.37
CA SER A 17 17.95 -60.38 12.55
C SER A 17 17.58 -59.79 13.93
N ASP A 18 16.91 -60.54 14.70
CA ASP A 18 16.24 -60.38 15.99
C ASP A 18 16.97 -59.63 17.12
N ARG A 19 18.23 -59.23 16.96
CA ARG A 19 19.01 -58.52 17.97
C ARG A 19 19.01 -56.98 17.89
N GLN A 20 18.35 -56.40 16.91
CA GLN A 20 18.33 -54.93 16.76
C GLN A 20 16.93 -54.31 16.67
N LYS A 21 16.00 -54.77 17.50
CA LYS A 21 14.64 -54.21 17.56
C LYS A 21 14.57 -52.74 18.01
N VAL A 22 15.63 -52.22 18.62
CA VAL A 22 15.69 -50.84 19.16
C VAL A 22 15.92 -49.79 18.07
N SER A 23 16.49 -50.16 16.93
CA SER A 23 16.90 -49.22 15.88
C SER A 23 15.73 -48.70 15.01
N LYS A 24 14.70 -49.48 14.76
CA LYS A 24 13.56 -49.09 13.88
C LYS A 24 12.72 -47.93 14.40
N PRO A 25 12.30 -47.88 15.68
CA PRO A 25 11.57 -46.74 16.22
C PRO A 25 12.44 -45.48 16.30
N ALA A 26 13.74 -45.58 16.58
CA ALA A 26 14.67 -44.46 16.62
C ALA A 26 14.82 -43.78 15.24
N ILE A 27 14.99 -44.60 14.18
CA ILE A 27 15.08 -44.06 12.81
C ILE A 27 13.77 -43.38 12.38
N ARG A 28 12.60 -43.94 12.74
CA ARG A 28 11.31 -43.29 12.45
C ARG A 28 11.14 -41.97 13.15
N ILE A 29 11.51 -41.88 14.41
CA ILE A 29 11.45 -40.62 15.17
C ILE A 29 12.42 -39.61 14.59
N ALA A 30 13.63 -40.01 14.25
CA ALA A 30 14.62 -39.12 13.64
C ALA A 30 14.17 -38.59 12.26
N THR A 31 13.64 -39.46 11.39
CA THR A 31 13.13 -39.05 10.06
C THR A 31 11.92 -38.14 10.19
N MET A 32 11.01 -38.41 11.14
CA MET A 32 9.86 -37.56 11.41
C MET A 32 10.30 -36.18 11.93
N GLY A 33 11.29 -36.13 12.82
CA GLY A 33 11.87 -34.89 13.32
C GLY A 33 12.48 -34.03 12.22
N VAL A 34 13.26 -34.65 11.32
CA VAL A 34 13.85 -33.95 10.17
C VAL A 34 12.75 -33.46 9.19
N ALA A 35 11.74 -34.29 8.93
CA ALA A 35 10.63 -33.93 8.04
C ALA A 35 9.83 -32.72 8.61
N ILE A 36 9.53 -32.74 9.90
CA ILE A 36 8.84 -31.60 10.57
C ILE A 36 9.72 -30.35 10.52
N GLY A 37 11.00 -30.47 10.85
CA GLY A 37 11.95 -29.35 10.80
C GLY A 37 12.03 -28.71 9.41
N LEU A 38 12.13 -29.55 8.37
CA LEU A 38 12.14 -29.06 7.00
C LEU A 38 10.81 -28.40 6.61
N ALA A 39 9.68 -29.00 6.98
CA ALA A 39 8.36 -28.42 6.72
C ALA A 39 8.20 -27.04 7.36
N VAL A 40 8.63 -26.87 8.62
CA VAL A 40 8.59 -25.58 9.33
C VAL A 40 9.48 -24.55 8.64
N MET A 41 10.68 -24.92 8.19
CA MET A 41 11.55 -24.01 7.42
C MET A 41 10.91 -23.55 6.12
N ILE A 42 10.32 -24.45 5.35
CA ILE A 42 9.64 -24.11 4.08
C ILE A 42 8.47 -23.17 4.35
N ILE A 43 7.61 -23.50 5.29
CA ILE A 43 6.45 -22.66 5.66
C ILE A 43 6.93 -21.27 6.09
N SER A 44 7.95 -21.18 6.92
CA SER A 44 8.51 -19.92 7.40
C SER A 44 8.99 -19.03 6.24
N VAL A 45 9.73 -19.58 5.29
CA VAL A 45 10.18 -18.85 4.10
C VAL A 45 9.00 -18.41 3.23
N CYS A 46 8.02 -19.28 3.00
CA CYS A 46 6.83 -18.94 2.22
C CYS A 46 6.03 -17.79 2.86
N VAL A 47 5.86 -17.80 4.19
CA VAL A 47 5.17 -16.73 4.92
C VAL A 47 5.93 -15.40 4.79
N VAL A 48 7.25 -15.41 4.97
CA VAL A 48 8.07 -14.19 4.86
C VAL A 48 8.02 -13.61 3.44
N LEU A 49 8.14 -14.45 2.42
CA LEU A 49 8.08 -13.98 1.02
C LEU A 49 6.69 -13.46 0.66
N GLY A 50 5.62 -14.13 1.07
CA GLY A 50 4.25 -13.69 0.84
C GLY A 50 3.94 -12.35 1.53
N PHE A 51 4.37 -12.19 2.77
CA PHE A 51 4.21 -10.95 3.53
C PHE A 51 4.96 -9.79 2.89
N LYS A 52 6.23 -10.01 2.49
CA LYS A 52 7.05 -9.01 1.79
C LYS A 52 6.38 -8.54 0.50
N HIS A 53 5.84 -9.47 -0.29
CA HIS A 53 5.16 -9.14 -1.55
C HIS A 53 3.91 -8.31 -1.30
N THR A 54 3.06 -8.74 -0.39
CA THR A 54 1.81 -8.05 -0.04
C THR A 54 2.06 -6.62 0.47
N ILE A 55 3.04 -6.43 1.35
CA ILE A 55 3.36 -5.09 1.86
C ILE A 55 3.92 -4.21 0.76
N ARG A 56 4.84 -4.73 -0.06
CA ARG A 56 5.42 -3.99 -1.17
C ARG A 56 4.33 -3.47 -2.11
N ASP A 57 3.40 -4.32 -2.53
CA ASP A 57 2.34 -3.95 -3.47
C ASP A 57 1.44 -2.86 -2.91
N LYS A 58 1.12 -2.92 -1.61
CA LYS A 58 0.33 -1.90 -0.93
C LYS A 58 1.07 -0.57 -0.82
N VAL A 59 2.33 -0.59 -0.40
CA VAL A 59 3.14 0.64 -0.25
C VAL A 59 3.36 1.31 -1.61
N VAL A 60 3.66 0.53 -2.63
CA VAL A 60 3.82 1.02 -4.00
C VAL A 60 2.51 1.55 -4.56
N GLY A 61 1.38 0.91 -4.26
CA GLY A 61 0.05 1.37 -4.68
C GLY A 61 -0.32 2.74 -4.14
N PHE A 62 0.13 3.10 -2.93
CA PHE A 62 -0.04 4.45 -2.40
C PHE A 62 1.02 5.44 -2.89
N GLY A 63 2.28 5.01 -2.91
CA GLY A 63 3.42 5.89 -3.02
C GLY A 63 4.07 5.94 -4.40
N SER A 64 3.92 4.92 -5.23
CA SER A 64 4.74 4.62 -6.41
C SER A 64 6.10 3.99 -6.08
N HIS A 65 6.78 3.44 -7.09
CA HIS A 65 8.10 2.81 -6.90
C HIS A 65 9.20 3.83 -6.67
N ILE A 66 9.13 4.98 -7.34
CA ILE A 66 10.10 6.07 -7.29
C ILE A 66 9.34 7.38 -7.20
N GLN A 67 9.75 8.25 -6.31
CA GLN A 67 9.24 9.61 -6.18
C GLN A 67 10.36 10.59 -6.46
N VAL A 68 10.08 11.55 -7.33
CA VAL A 68 10.97 12.68 -7.59
C VAL A 68 10.46 13.86 -6.77
N ALA A 69 11.25 14.30 -5.80
CA ALA A 69 10.92 15.41 -4.91
C ALA A 69 12.05 16.44 -4.88
N ASN A 70 11.78 17.65 -4.41
CA ASN A 70 12.81 18.64 -4.20
C ASN A 70 13.76 18.15 -3.09
N PHE A 71 15.07 18.31 -3.30
CA PHE A 71 16.09 17.91 -2.33
C PHE A 71 15.88 18.55 -0.95
N TYR A 72 15.47 19.82 -0.92
CA TYR A 72 15.19 20.53 0.32
C TYR A 72 13.93 20.03 1.05
N ALA A 73 12.94 19.53 0.32
CA ALA A 73 11.75 18.93 0.92
C ALA A 73 12.03 17.60 1.64
N LEU A 74 13.13 16.94 1.30
CA LEU A 74 13.59 15.72 1.98
C LEU A 74 14.29 16.00 3.32
N GLN A 75 14.82 17.22 3.51
CA GLN A 75 15.60 17.58 4.70
C GLN A 75 14.79 18.35 5.75
N SER A 76 13.72 19.01 5.39
CA SER A 76 12.91 19.77 6.35
C SER A 76 11.42 19.55 6.09
N SER A 77 10.72 19.12 7.12
CA SER A 77 9.26 18.98 7.12
C SER A 77 8.51 20.33 6.99
N ALA A 78 9.22 21.44 6.92
CA ALA A 78 8.66 22.79 7.06
C ALA A 78 8.63 23.61 5.77
N THR A 79 9.22 23.13 4.68
CA THR A 79 9.28 23.94 3.46
C THR A 79 8.73 23.13 2.29
N ASP A 80 7.43 23.26 2.06
CA ASP A 80 6.75 22.77 0.88
C ASP A 80 7.21 23.59 -0.34
N GLN A 81 8.39 23.27 -0.87
CA GLN A 81 8.81 23.79 -2.16
C GLN A 81 8.41 22.78 -3.23
N PRO A 82 7.36 23.03 -4.00
CA PRO A 82 6.95 22.14 -5.07
C PRO A 82 8.01 22.10 -6.17
N ILE A 83 8.09 20.98 -6.87
CA ILE A 83 8.86 20.89 -8.10
C ILE A 83 8.03 21.49 -9.21
N ILE A 84 8.63 22.38 -10.01
CA ILE A 84 8.02 22.85 -11.26
C ILE A 84 8.14 21.73 -12.28
N ILE A 85 7.03 21.08 -12.58
CA ILE A 85 6.98 19.99 -13.55
C ILE A 85 6.53 20.53 -14.89
N ASN A 86 7.48 20.62 -15.83
CA ASN A 86 7.20 20.95 -17.22
C ASN A 86 6.92 19.67 -18.02
N ASP A 87 6.14 19.78 -19.09
CA ASP A 87 5.83 18.65 -19.99
C ASP A 87 7.09 18.02 -20.58
N SER A 88 8.15 18.80 -20.77
CA SER A 88 9.46 18.30 -21.22
C SER A 88 10.06 17.31 -20.21
N LEU A 89 9.97 17.60 -18.91
CA LEU A 89 10.45 16.70 -17.86
C LEU A 89 9.67 15.39 -17.85
N VAL A 90 8.34 15.47 -17.98
CA VAL A 90 7.48 14.28 -18.04
C VAL A 90 7.83 13.41 -19.25
N LYS A 91 8.10 14.02 -20.42
CA LYS A 91 8.54 13.29 -21.62
C LYS A 91 9.88 12.59 -21.42
N VAL A 92 10.86 13.27 -20.79
CA VAL A 92 12.16 12.69 -20.49
C VAL A 92 12.02 11.49 -19.54
N LEU A 93 11.21 11.63 -18.48
CA LEU A 93 10.97 10.54 -17.52
C LEU A 93 10.28 9.34 -18.17
N LYS A 94 9.31 9.57 -19.05
CA LYS A 94 8.64 8.49 -19.83
C LYS A 94 9.58 7.80 -20.82
N GLY A 95 10.63 8.49 -21.28
CA GLY A 95 11.64 7.92 -22.19
C GLY A 95 12.68 7.03 -21.53
N ILE A 96 12.74 6.98 -20.20
CA ILE A 96 13.70 6.15 -19.47
C ILE A 96 13.28 4.68 -19.55
N ASN A 97 14.20 3.83 -19.96
CA ASN A 97 13.95 2.39 -20.04
C ASN A 97 13.61 1.81 -18.67
N GLY A 98 12.49 1.09 -18.58
CA GLY A 98 11.99 0.53 -17.33
C GLY A 98 10.94 1.38 -16.59
N VAL A 99 10.65 2.59 -17.06
CA VAL A 99 9.55 3.42 -16.57
C VAL A 99 8.28 3.10 -17.37
N SER A 100 7.29 2.50 -16.69
CA SER A 100 6.00 2.16 -17.32
C SER A 100 4.97 3.29 -17.23
N HIS A 101 4.98 4.05 -16.13
CA HIS A 101 3.99 5.08 -15.85
C HIS A 101 4.61 6.26 -15.09
N VAL A 102 4.20 7.48 -15.44
CA VAL A 102 4.61 8.73 -14.78
C VAL A 102 3.35 9.52 -14.45
N GLN A 103 3.16 9.88 -13.21
CA GLN A 103 2.01 10.64 -12.72
C GLN A 103 2.45 11.76 -11.79
N ARG A 104 1.66 12.83 -11.75
CA ARG A 104 1.87 13.97 -10.86
C ARG A 104 1.01 13.82 -9.62
N PHE A 105 1.53 14.26 -8.49
CA PHE A 105 0.75 14.36 -7.25
C PHE A 105 1.21 15.56 -6.42
N ALA A 106 0.32 16.04 -5.56
CA ALA A 106 0.64 17.01 -4.53
C ALA A 106 0.12 16.49 -3.19
N LEU A 107 0.85 16.79 -2.12
CA LEU A 107 0.41 16.50 -0.75
C LEU A 107 0.18 17.82 -0.04
N LYS A 108 -1.03 18.03 0.50
CA LYS A 108 -1.37 19.20 1.29
C LYS A 108 -1.99 18.77 2.60
N GLN A 109 -1.45 19.28 3.69
CA GLN A 109 -2.02 19.03 5.01
C GLN A 109 -3.26 19.89 5.22
N GLY A 110 -4.25 19.32 5.92
CA GLY A 110 -5.46 20.03 6.25
C GLY A 110 -6.30 19.26 7.27
N ILE A 111 -7.45 19.82 7.60
CA ILE A 111 -8.37 19.26 8.59
C ILE A 111 -9.70 19.01 7.92
N LEU A 112 -10.16 17.77 7.95
CA LEU A 112 -11.54 17.41 7.64
C LEU A 112 -12.40 17.67 8.88
N LYS A 113 -13.51 18.37 8.70
CA LYS A 113 -14.44 18.70 9.78
C LYS A 113 -15.86 18.37 9.39
N THR A 114 -16.58 17.73 10.29
CA THR A 114 -18.02 17.53 10.29
C THR A 114 -18.64 18.38 11.41
N ASP A 115 -19.95 18.31 11.57
CA ASP A 115 -20.63 19.00 12.66
C ASP A 115 -20.22 18.43 14.03
N ASN A 116 -19.85 17.16 14.10
CA ASN A 116 -19.60 16.43 15.34
C ASN A 116 -18.13 16.21 15.67
N ASP A 117 -17.25 16.12 14.66
CA ASP A 117 -15.84 15.75 14.88
C ASP A 117 -14.92 16.38 13.83
N PHE A 118 -13.60 16.33 14.08
CA PHE A 118 -12.58 16.80 13.16
C PHE A 118 -11.39 15.83 13.11
N LEU A 119 -10.70 15.79 11.96
CA LEU A 119 -9.56 14.92 11.73
C LEU A 119 -8.50 15.61 10.88
N GLY A 120 -7.25 15.64 11.37
CA GLY A 120 -6.09 16.07 10.59
C GLY A 120 -5.76 15.01 9.53
N VAL A 121 -5.66 15.43 8.26
CA VAL A 121 -5.41 14.54 7.12
C VAL A 121 -4.43 15.18 6.15
N ALA A 122 -3.82 14.34 5.31
CA ALA A 122 -3.05 14.75 4.14
C ALA A 122 -3.90 14.52 2.88
N PHE A 123 -4.21 15.60 2.19
CA PHE A 123 -4.88 15.55 0.89
C PHE A 123 -3.86 15.19 -0.18
N LYS A 124 -4.02 14.05 -0.79
CA LYS A 124 -3.26 13.64 -1.96
C LYS A 124 -4.03 14.07 -3.20
N GLY A 125 -3.61 15.19 -3.77
CA GLY A 125 -4.10 15.67 -5.06
C GLY A 125 -3.49 14.89 -6.19
N VAL A 126 -4.32 14.41 -7.11
CA VAL A 126 -3.91 13.59 -8.26
C VAL A 126 -4.58 14.12 -9.53
N ASP A 127 -3.92 13.90 -10.66
CA ASP A 127 -4.39 14.33 -11.98
C ASP A 127 -5.10 13.21 -12.76
N GLU A 128 -5.42 13.49 -14.01
CA GLU A 128 -6.11 12.58 -14.93
C GLU A 128 -5.25 11.34 -15.28
N ALA A 129 -3.92 11.45 -15.14
CA ALA A 129 -2.98 10.37 -15.43
C ALA A 129 -2.80 9.41 -14.25
N PHE A 130 -3.47 9.65 -13.14
CA PHE A 130 -3.33 8.82 -11.94
C PHE A 130 -3.83 7.39 -12.17
N ASP A 131 -2.99 6.39 -11.85
CA ASP A 131 -3.39 4.99 -11.89
C ASP A 131 -4.34 4.66 -10.72
N THR A 132 -5.60 4.51 -11.04
CA THR A 132 -6.66 4.22 -10.07
C THR A 132 -6.79 2.75 -9.72
N THR A 133 -6.05 1.85 -10.35
CA THR A 133 -6.17 0.38 -10.21
C THR A 133 -6.04 -0.06 -8.75
N PHE A 134 -5.06 0.49 -8.05
CA PHE A 134 -4.86 0.16 -6.63
C PHE A 134 -6.05 0.59 -5.77
N ILE A 135 -6.55 1.81 -5.97
CA ILE A 135 -7.70 2.32 -5.21
C ILE A 135 -8.95 1.53 -5.59
N HIS A 136 -9.16 1.26 -6.88
CA HIS A 136 -10.30 0.49 -7.36
C HIS A 136 -10.39 -0.90 -6.69
N ASN A 137 -9.27 -1.58 -6.56
CA ASN A 137 -9.20 -2.90 -5.93
C ASN A 137 -9.45 -2.87 -4.40
N ASN A 138 -9.36 -1.68 -3.80
CA ASN A 138 -9.56 -1.47 -2.36
C ASN A 138 -10.80 -0.62 -2.04
N MET A 139 -11.68 -0.39 -3.01
CA MET A 139 -12.94 0.32 -2.79
C MET A 139 -13.91 -0.54 -1.96
N VAL A 140 -14.56 0.11 -0.99
CA VAL A 140 -15.60 -0.50 -0.14
C VAL A 140 -16.97 -0.02 -0.59
N GLU A 141 -17.12 1.27 -0.91
CA GLU A 141 -18.39 1.89 -1.24
C GLU A 141 -18.19 3.08 -2.18
N GLY A 142 -19.16 3.35 -3.05
CA GLY A 142 -19.14 4.48 -3.94
C GLY A 142 -18.35 4.29 -5.21
N TYR A 143 -17.79 5.38 -5.74
CA TYR A 143 -17.02 5.37 -6.99
C TYR A 143 -15.84 6.33 -6.93
N ILE A 144 -14.84 6.09 -7.79
CA ILE A 144 -13.68 6.96 -7.94
C ILE A 144 -14.06 8.12 -8.87
N PRO A 145 -13.95 9.39 -8.43
CA PRO A 145 -14.22 10.53 -9.28
C PRO A 145 -13.16 10.65 -10.38
N GLN A 146 -13.50 11.31 -11.47
CA GLN A 146 -12.50 11.76 -12.43
C GLN A 146 -11.73 12.92 -11.79
N PHE A 147 -10.47 12.71 -11.54
CA PHE A 147 -9.58 13.74 -11.00
C PHE A 147 -9.14 14.71 -12.10
N SER A 148 -8.87 15.95 -11.73
CA SER A 148 -8.46 16.98 -12.66
C SER A 148 -7.32 17.85 -12.12
N SER A 149 -6.44 18.26 -13.04
CA SER A 149 -5.39 19.24 -12.79
C SER A 149 -5.84 20.68 -13.07
N GLU A 150 -6.93 20.88 -13.82
CA GLU A 150 -7.39 22.21 -14.28
C GLU A 150 -8.48 22.81 -13.40
N LYS A 151 -9.36 21.98 -12.84
CA LYS A 151 -10.51 22.43 -12.03
C LYS A 151 -10.80 21.52 -10.86
N SER A 152 -11.39 22.10 -9.81
CA SER A 152 -11.86 21.32 -8.68
C SER A 152 -13.23 20.71 -8.95
N SER A 153 -13.37 19.41 -8.78
CA SER A 153 -14.66 18.72 -8.81
C SER A 153 -15.41 18.81 -7.47
N ASN A 154 -14.74 19.28 -6.42
CA ASN A 154 -15.21 19.25 -5.03
C ASN A 154 -15.62 17.85 -4.56
N LYS A 155 -14.95 16.82 -5.08
CA LYS A 155 -15.16 15.43 -4.75
C LYS A 155 -13.94 14.89 -4.01
N ILE A 156 -14.18 13.97 -3.06
CA ILE A 156 -13.11 13.41 -2.25
C ILE A 156 -13.34 11.92 -2.05
N LEU A 157 -12.25 11.15 -2.02
CA LEU A 157 -12.21 9.78 -1.54
C LEU A 157 -11.58 9.77 -0.15
N ILE A 158 -12.24 9.12 0.79
CA ILE A 158 -11.75 8.95 2.15
C ILE A 158 -11.62 7.47 2.48
N SER A 159 -10.84 7.15 3.50
CA SER A 159 -10.78 5.77 3.97
C SER A 159 -11.98 5.44 4.86
N LYS A 160 -12.26 4.15 5.00
CA LYS A 160 -13.29 3.66 5.94
C LYS A 160 -12.98 4.07 7.38
N THR A 161 -11.71 4.03 7.77
CA THR A 161 -11.27 4.47 9.11
C THR A 161 -11.60 5.95 9.36
N MET A 162 -11.44 6.81 8.36
CA MET A 162 -11.83 8.23 8.45
C MET A 162 -13.35 8.40 8.47
N ALA A 163 -14.07 7.67 7.59
CA ALA A 163 -15.53 7.70 7.53
C ALA A 163 -16.17 7.29 8.86
N ASP A 164 -15.68 6.20 9.46
CA ASP A 164 -16.16 5.71 10.75
C ASP A 164 -15.89 6.72 11.88
N LYS A 165 -14.69 7.33 11.89
CA LYS A 165 -14.31 8.32 12.91
C LYS A 165 -15.12 9.61 12.78
N LEU A 166 -15.35 10.09 11.56
CA LEU A 166 -16.11 11.31 11.28
C LEU A 166 -17.62 11.06 11.20
N GLN A 167 -18.07 9.82 11.38
CA GLN A 167 -19.47 9.39 11.29
C GLN A 167 -20.15 9.82 9.99
N THR A 168 -19.42 9.68 8.86
CA THR A 168 -19.87 10.08 7.53
C THR A 168 -19.97 8.90 6.60
N LYS A 169 -20.77 9.04 5.53
CA LYS A 169 -21.03 8.03 4.51
C LYS A 169 -20.75 8.59 3.12
N CYS A 170 -20.71 7.69 2.13
CA CYS A 170 -20.69 8.07 0.73
C CYS A 170 -21.91 8.94 0.39
N GLY A 171 -21.69 10.08 -0.28
CA GLY A 171 -22.68 11.09 -0.61
C GLY A 171 -22.75 12.26 0.38
N ASP A 172 -22.22 12.13 1.59
CA ASP A 172 -22.23 13.20 2.58
C ASP A 172 -21.29 14.34 2.18
N ARG A 173 -21.57 15.51 2.74
CA ARG A 173 -20.75 16.71 2.57
C ARG A 173 -19.87 16.93 3.77
N ILE A 174 -18.60 17.27 3.52
CA ILE A 174 -17.61 17.51 4.54
C ILE A 174 -16.83 18.80 4.25
N PHE A 175 -16.43 19.52 5.29
CA PHE A 175 -15.61 20.70 5.18
C PHE A 175 -14.13 20.35 5.34
N ALA A 176 -13.29 20.89 4.46
CA ALA A 176 -11.85 20.81 4.55
C ALA A 176 -11.26 22.20 4.82
N TYR A 177 -10.43 22.28 5.83
CA TYR A 177 -9.71 23.50 6.23
C TYR A 177 -8.24 23.32 5.87
N PHE A 178 -7.75 24.21 5.00
CA PHE A 178 -6.33 24.30 4.65
C PHE A 178 -5.75 25.52 5.34
N ILE A 179 -4.66 25.31 6.06
CA ILE A 179 -3.98 26.39 6.78
C ILE A 179 -2.74 26.73 5.97
N ASP A 180 -2.78 27.87 5.29
CA ASP A 180 -1.68 28.41 4.51
C ASP A 180 -1.10 29.65 5.20
N GLN A 181 0.07 30.12 4.74
CA GLN A 181 0.67 31.37 5.23
C GLN A 181 -0.25 32.59 5.07
N ASN A 182 -1.15 32.56 4.09
CA ASN A 182 -2.10 33.62 3.78
C ASN A 182 -3.44 33.50 4.52
N GLY A 183 -3.57 32.51 5.43
CA GLY A 183 -4.79 32.33 6.23
C GLY A 183 -5.42 30.94 6.08
N VAL A 184 -6.65 30.81 6.57
CA VAL A 184 -7.41 29.56 6.52
C VAL A 184 -8.33 29.55 5.30
N ARG A 185 -8.14 28.59 4.45
CA ARG A 185 -8.96 28.35 3.25
C ARG A 185 -9.93 27.20 3.54
N VAL A 186 -11.22 27.45 3.41
CA VAL A 186 -12.27 26.44 3.64
C VAL A 186 -12.84 25.97 2.30
N ARG A 187 -12.94 24.66 2.11
CA ARG A 187 -13.62 24.06 0.96
C ARG A 187 -14.61 23.00 1.42
N ARG A 188 -15.72 22.90 0.70
CA ARG A 188 -16.73 21.88 0.92
C ARG A 188 -16.58 20.78 -0.13
N PHE A 189 -16.44 19.54 0.32
CA PHE A 189 -16.33 18.36 -0.51
C PHE A 189 -17.55 17.44 -0.36
N THR A 190 -17.82 16.68 -1.41
CA THR A 190 -18.75 15.55 -1.36
C THR A 190 -17.95 14.27 -1.37
N ILE A 191 -18.21 13.38 -0.44
CA ILE A 191 -17.59 12.05 -0.36
C ILE A 191 -18.18 11.20 -1.47
N THR A 192 -17.36 10.81 -2.47
CA THR A 192 -17.82 10.01 -3.61
C THR A 192 -17.54 8.54 -3.46
N GLY A 193 -16.59 8.20 -2.59
CA GLY A 193 -16.28 6.81 -2.30
C GLY A 193 -15.45 6.64 -1.04
N VAL A 194 -15.52 5.44 -0.53
CA VAL A 194 -14.81 4.99 0.67
C VAL A 194 -13.94 3.81 0.31
N TYR A 195 -12.65 3.89 0.64
CA TYR A 195 -11.68 2.82 0.38
C TYR A 195 -11.11 2.26 1.68
N GLN A 196 -10.56 1.04 1.65
CA GLN A 196 -9.90 0.39 2.78
C GLN A 196 -8.73 -0.46 2.30
N THR A 197 -7.52 -0.07 2.66
CA THR A 197 -6.31 -0.80 2.23
C THR A 197 -5.74 -1.71 3.31
N ASN A 198 -6.23 -1.58 4.54
CA ASN A 198 -5.70 -2.25 5.73
C ASN A 198 -4.23 -1.87 6.04
N LEU A 199 -3.78 -0.71 5.57
CA LEU A 199 -2.56 -0.05 6.02
C LEU A 199 -2.97 1.09 6.97
N SER A 200 -3.02 0.79 8.26
CA SER A 200 -3.59 1.68 9.28
C SER A 200 -3.02 3.10 9.27
N GLN A 201 -1.74 3.27 8.93
CA GLN A 201 -1.11 4.59 8.89
C GLN A 201 -1.63 5.43 7.73
N TYR A 202 -1.76 4.85 6.54
CA TYR A 202 -2.28 5.53 5.35
C TYR A 202 -3.79 5.72 5.44
N ASP A 203 -4.52 4.70 5.87
CA ASP A 203 -5.98 4.75 6.04
C ASP A 203 -6.43 5.79 7.08
N LYS A 204 -5.57 6.17 8.04
CA LYS A 204 -5.87 7.23 9.02
C LYS A 204 -5.51 8.62 8.54
N THR A 205 -4.67 8.74 7.52
CA THR A 205 -4.03 10.04 7.22
C THR A 205 -4.32 10.52 5.81
N ILE A 206 -4.42 9.65 4.80
CA ILE A 206 -4.49 10.06 3.39
C ILE A 206 -5.92 10.05 2.89
N CYS A 207 -6.32 11.13 2.22
CA CYS A 207 -7.51 11.23 1.39
C CYS A 207 -7.14 11.70 -0.01
N PHE A 208 -7.93 11.34 -1.04
CA PHE A 208 -7.64 11.68 -2.43
C PHE A 208 -8.58 12.76 -2.93
N CYS A 209 -8.04 13.74 -3.62
CA CYS A 209 -8.79 14.83 -4.25
C CYS A 209 -8.14 15.22 -5.59
N ASP A 210 -8.72 16.22 -6.27
CA ASP A 210 -8.14 16.79 -7.49
C ASP A 210 -6.79 17.45 -7.21
N LEU A 211 -5.85 17.33 -8.15
CA LEU A 211 -4.55 18.00 -8.11
C LEU A 211 -4.72 19.51 -7.95
N TYR A 212 -5.64 20.12 -8.70
CA TYR A 212 -5.99 21.54 -8.60
C TYR A 212 -6.33 22.01 -7.17
N THR A 213 -6.87 21.13 -6.36
CA THR A 213 -7.25 21.45 -4.96
C THR A 213 -6.06 21.45 -4.01
N ALA A 214 -5.09 20.56 -4.26
CA ALA A 214 -3.93 20.36 -3.40
C ALA A 214 -2.76 21.32 -3.72
N VAL A 215 -2.75 21.91 -4.88
CA VAL A 215 -1.82 22.96 -5.28
C VAL A 215 -2.35 24.32 -4.84
#